data_cbab7df65c4e0439a4f622cf9724e804
#
_entry.id   cbab7df65c4e0439a4f622cf9724e804
#
_cell.length_a   1.000
_cell.length_b   1.000
_cell.length_c   1.000
_cell.angle_alpha   90.00
_cell.angle_beta   90.00
_cell.angle_gamma   90.00
#
_symmetry.space_group_name_H-M   'P 1'
#
loop_
_entity.id
_entity.type
_entity.pdbx_description
1 polymer ?
#
loop_
_entity_poly.entity_id
_entity_poly.type
_entity_poly.pdbx_seq_one_letter_code
_entity_poly.pdbx_strand_id
1 'polypeptide(L)'
;MSKFRRALLIFLSGAGSGIIYVPIYLKNVFYEPLLMGLDITNAQLGFLSGMYGIMATILYIPCGIIADKLRLRTMAAGGFISTAAVVYWYATLPSYPVLVLIFAVLAVTTILIFWGCRYKLLRFAAAEADYPAVVGVSYALYGLGGLAINAVTLALFNAMPDYRVGVSASLIFLASVILVLGIISLFAIPHFKGEVTNDPDKKFNINEFIEALKHPGVWLASGTLFFVMIVYMGMNYTTPYLTDAFLAPLTLVSIVGMIRYYGIAIISAPLLGGIAKKVNSPSKTILVVMAACAVCCFAYLILPQTAGFLMAAIVITLVLGFLANGAYGVASSVLTETHVPAHIFGAASGLLSVIGFLPESFMHQLFGSFIDNYELKGYTYIFICLTVSAVIAIGGCIATQIYMKKKYPKEETPSPAVEE
;
A
#
# COMPACT_ATOMS: atom_id res chain seq x y z
N MET A 1 -1.59 -30.03 -11.72
CA MET A 1 -0.56 -29.00 -12.06
C MET A 1 0.78 -29.42 -11.47
N SER A 2 1.91 -29.25 -12.22
CA SER A 2 3.24 -29.58 -11.70
C SER A 2 3.65 -28.64 -10.53
N LYS A 3 4.50 -29.13 -9.60
CA LYS A 3 5.01 -28.33 -8.48
C LYS A 3 5.71 -27.04 -8.97
N PHE A 4 6.49 -27.15 -10.05
CA PHE A 4 7.16 -25.99 -10.67
C PHE A 4 6.17 -24.93 -11.15
N ARG A 5 5.11 -25.33 -11.85
CA ARG A 5 4.09 -24.40 -12.37
C ARG A 5 3.32 -23.74 -11.23
N ARG A 6 3.01 -24.50 -10.16
CA ARG A 6 2.41 -23.93 -8.93
C ARG A 6 3.29 -22.85 -8.32
N ALA A 7 4.59 -23.13 -8.12
CA ALA A 7 5.55 -22.19 -7.58
C ALA A 7 5.66 -20.93 -8.46
N LEU A 8 5.67 -21.09 -9.79
CA LEU A 8 5.76 -19.97 -10.73
C LEU A 8 4.51 -19.07 -10.67
N LEU A 9 3.31 -19.62 -10.51
CA LEU A 9 2.08 -18.84 -10.35
C LEU A 9 2.11 -18.04 -9.04
N ILE A 10 2.60 -18.63 -7.95
CA ILE A 10 2.76 -17.95 -6.66
C ILE A 10 3.81 -16.83 -6.78
N PHE A 11 4.91 -17.09 -7.48
CA PHE A 11 5.95 -16.10 -7.76
C PHE A 11 5.42 -14.93 -8.60
N LEU A 12 4.69 -15.17 -9.68
CA LEU A 12 4.10 -14.12 -10.52
C LEU A 12 3.07 -13.28 -9.74
N SER A 13 2.27 -13.93 -8.90
CA SER A 13 1.29 -13.24 -8.06
C SER A 13 1.95 -12.49 -6.89
N GLY A 14 3.05 -12.96 -6.35
CA GLY A 14 3.79 -12.33 -5.23
C GLY A 14 4.87 -11.36 -5.72
N ALA A 15 6.04 -11.89 -6.09
CA ALA A 15 7.17 -11.07 -6.54
C ALA A 15 6.84 -10.26 -7.79
N GLY A 16 6.11 -10.84 -8.76
CA GLY A 16 5.64 -10.12 -9.93
C GLY A 16 4.80 -8.89 -9.57
N SER A 17 3.90 -9.03 -8.57
CA SER A 17 3.15 -7.89 -8.05
C SER A 17 4.07 -6.86 -7.36
N GLY A 18 5.06 -7.32 -6.58
CA GLY A 18 6.04 -6.42 -5.96
C GLY A 18 6.79 -5.59 -6.99
N ILE A 19 7.11 -6.17 -8.15
CA ILE A 19 7.88 -5.55 -9.22
C ILE A 19 7.03 -4.59 -10.08
N ILE A 20 5.80 -4.98 -10.47
CA ILE A 20 4.97 -4.18 -11.37
C ILE A 20 4.58 -2.82 -10.76
N TYR A 21 4.49 -2.74 -9.43
CA TYR A 21 4.16 -1.50 -8.72
C TYR A 21 5.37 -0.61 -8.43
N VAL A 22 6.62 -1.09 -8.60
CA VAL A 22 7.82 -0.29 -8.31
C VAL A 22 7.85 1.03 -9.07
N PRO A 23 7.57 1.12 -10.39
CA PRO A 23 7.65 2.39 -11.10
C PRO A 23 6.70 3.46 -10.55
N ILE A 24 5.55 3.06 -9.99
CA ILE A 24 4.53 3.94 -9.42
C ILE A 24 4.99 4.48 -8.05
N TYR A 25 5.53 3.58 -7.21
CA TYR A 25 5.96 3.89 -5.86
C TYR A 25 7.46 4.14 -5.74
N LEU A 26 8.14 4.40 -6.88
CA LEU A 26 9.59 4.60 -6.95
C LEU A 26 10.04 5.77 -6.05
N LYS A 27 9.21 6.80 -5.89
CA LYS A 27 9.46 7.93 -4.97
C LYS A 27 9.67 7.53 -3.51
N ASN A 28 9.17 6.38 -3.08
CA ASN A 28 9.32 5.92 -1.69
C ASN A 28 10.76 5.48 -1.38
N VAL A 29 11.56 5.26 -2.43
CA VAL A 29 12.97 4.86 -2.38
C VAL A 29 13.89 5.90 -3.02
N PHE A 30 13.48 6.45 -4.17
CA PHE A 30 14.28 7.36 -5.00
C PHE A 30 13.66 8.76 -5.08
N TYR A 31 13.33 9.36 -3.94
CA TYR A 31 12.59 10.63 -3.90
C TYR A 31 13.34 11.75 -4.59
N GLU A 32 14.54 12.12 -4.08
CA GLU A 32 15.39 13.16 -4.66
C GLU A 32 15.85 12.87 -6.10
N PRO A 33 16.30 11.64 -6.42
CA PRO A 33 16.63 11.29 -7.79
C PRO A 33 15.49 11.54 -8.79
N LEU A 34 14.23 11.30 -8.38
CA LEU A 34 13.08 11.55 -9.25
C LEU A 34 12.80 13.04 -9.43
N LEU A 35 12.90 13.86 -8.38
CA LEU A 35 12.74 15.30 -8.49
C LEU A 35 13.76 15.89 -9.47
N MET A 36 15.05 15.55 -9.29
CA MET A 36 16.14 16.06 -10.12
C MET A 36 16.10 15.51 -11.55
N GLY A 37 15.80 14.21 -11.71
CA GLY A 37 15.80 13.56 -13.02
C GLY A 37 14.62 13.96 -13.88
N LEU A 38 13.45 14.25 -13.29
CA LEU A 38 12.23 14.68 -13.98
C LEU A 38 12.11 16.20 -14.08
N ASP A 39 12.92 16.95 -13.33
CA ASP A 39 12.84 18.42 -13.22
C ASP A 39 11.44 18.88 -12.78
N ILE A 40 10.96 18.32 -11.66
CA ILE A 40 9.64 18.60 -11.09
C ILE A 40 9.73 18.96 -9.62
N THR A 41 8.69 19.65 -9.09
CA THR A 41 8.60 20.02 -7.68
C THR A 41 8.06 18.87 -6.81
N ASN A 42 8.20 19.01 -5.47
CA ASN A 42 7.62 18.06 -4.51
C ASN A 42 6.10 17.94 -4.65
N ALA A 43 5.39 19.05 -4.83
CA ALA A 43 3.96 19.08 -5.07
C ALA A 43 3.57 18.35 -6.36
N GLN A 44 4.35 18.55 -7.42
CA GLN A 44 4.14 17.86 -8.70
C GLN A 44 4.36 16.35 -8.59
N LEU A 45 5.43 15.90 -7.92
CA LEU A 45 5.66 14.47 -7.65
C LEU A 45 4.54 13.89 -6.77
N GLY A 46 4.06 14.65 -5.78
CA GLY A 46 2.92 14.29 -4.97
C GLY A 46 1.63 14.15 -5.79
N PHE A 47 1.38 15.08 -6.72
CA PHE A 47 0.20 15.04 -7.60
C PHE A 47 0.22 13.84 -8.55
N LEU A 48 1.38 13.44 -9.09
CA LEU A 48 1.48 12.21 -9.89
C LEU A 48 0.96 10.99 -9.12
N SER A 49 1.36 10.86 -7.85
CA SER A 49 0.86 9.79 -6.98
C SER A 49 -0.63 9.94 -6.67
N GLY A 50 -1.11 11.16 -6.45
CA GLY A 50 -2.52 11.46 -6.25
C GLY A 50 -3.36 11.09 -7.47
N MET A 51 -2.90 11.40 -8.68
CA MET A 51 -3.56 11.02 -9.93
C MET A 51 -3.69 9.49 -10.04
N TYR A 52 -2.60 8.76 -9.72
CA TYR A 52 -2.67 7.30 -9.66
C TYR A 52 -3.71 6.83 -8.63
N GLY A 53 -3.72 7.41 -7.42
CA GLY A 53 -4.66 7.06 -6.34
C GLY A 53 -6.13 7.32 -6.72
N ILE A 54 -6.44 8.46 -7.34
CA ILE A 54 -7.77 8.79 -7.85
C ILE A 54 -8.23 7.74 -8.87
N MET A 55 -7.40 7.49 -9.87
CA MET A 55 -7.70 6.52 -10.91
C MET A 55 -7.83 5.10 -10.34
N ALA A 56 -6.95 4.69 -9.43
CA ALA A 56 -7.01 3.40 -8.76
C ALA A 56 -8.33 3.22 -8.01
N THR A 57 -8.76 4.23 -7.25
CA THR A 57 -10.03 4.20 -6.49
C THR A 57 -11.23 3.98 -7.41
N ILE A 58 -11.29 4.67 -8.54
CA ILE A 58 -12.36 4.51 -9.55
C ILE A 58 -12.29 3.11 -10.19
N LEU A 59 -11.10 2.62 -10.47
CA LEU A 59 -10.87 1.39 -11.24
C LEU A 59 -10.99 0.11 -10.40
N TYR A 60 -10.92 0.16 -9.07
CA TYR A 60 -11.13 -1.01 -8.21
C TYR A 60 -12.52 -1.63 -8.40
N ILE A 61 -13.55 -0.82 -8.64
CA ILE A 61 -14.93 -1.30 -8.84
C ILE A 61 -15.03 -2.15 -10.12
N PRO A 62 -14.68 -1.63 -11.33
CA PRO A 62 -14.76 -2.42 -12.56
C PRO A 62 -13.70 -3.53 -12.65
N CYS A 63 -12.59 -3.44 -11.90
CA CYS A 63 -11.54 -4.46 -11.86
C CYS A 63 -12.08 -5.85 -11.51
N GLY A 64 -12.93 -5.95 -10.48
CA GLY A 64 -13.54 -7.23 -10.07
C GLY A 64 -14.42 -7.84 -11.17
N ILE A 65 -15.21 -7.00 -11.85
CA ILE A 65 -16.09 -7.41 -12.96
C ILE A 65 -15.27 -7.93 -14.15
N ILE A 66 -14.19 -7.22 -14.50
CA ILE A 66 -13.28 -7.60 -15.59
C ILE A 66 -12.55 -8.88 -15.25
N ALA A 67 -12.10 -9.04 -14.00
CA ALA A 67 -11.42 -10.25 -13.54
C ALA A 67 -12.30 -11.51 -13.67
N ASP A 68 -13.63 -11.40 -13.55
CA ASP A 68 -14.54 -12.51 -13.72
C ASP A 68 -14.82 -12.85 -15.20
N LYS A 69 -14.68 -11.87 -16.11
CA LYS A 69 -14.96 -12.02 -17.54
C LYS A 69 -13.75 -12.39 -18.40
N LEU A 70 -12.54 -12.11 -17.94
CA LEU A 70 -11.33 -12.34 -18.71
C LEU A 70 -10.52 -13.52 -18.16
N ARG A 71 -9.77 -14.16 -19.06
CA ARG A 71 -8.86 -15.25 -18.71
C ARG A 71 -7.66 -14.74 -17.92
N LEU A 72 -7.26 -15.48 -16.90
CA LEU A 72 -6.13 -15.11 -16.02
C LEU A 72 -4.82 -14.89 -16.77
N ARG A 73 -4.54 -15.74 -17.79
CA ARG A 73 -3.38 -15.57 -18.67
C ARG A 73 -3.40 -14.20 -19.36
N THR A 74 -4.53 -13.84 -19.97
CA THR A 74 -4.69 -12.58 -20.70
C THR A 74 -4.54 -11.38 -19.77
N MET A 75 -5.13 -11.44 -18.56
CA MET A 75 -5.04 -10.37 -17.58
C MET A 75 -3.61 -10.20 -17.04
N ALA A 76 -2.97 -11.29 -16.63
CA ALA A 76 -1.61 -11.22 -16.09
C ALA A 76 -0.61 -10.73 -17.14
N ALA A 77 -0.59 -11.38 -18.32
CA ALA A 77 0.33 -10.99 -19.40
C ALA A 77 0.01 -9.59 -19.93
N GLY A 78 -1.28 -9.29 -20.15
CA GLY A 78 -1.73 -7.96 -20.60
C GLY A 78 -1.36 -6.87 -19.60
N GLY A 79 -1.55 -7.09 -18.30
CA GLY A 79 -1.16 -6.17 -17.24
C GLY A 79 0.34 -5.90 -17.22
N PHE A 80 1.18 -6.94 -17.23
CA PHE A 80 2.64 -6.78 -17.28
C PHE A 80 3.11 -6.11 -18.57
N ILE A 81 2.67 -6.58 -19.75
CA ILE A 81 3.15 -6.06 -21.03
C ILE A 81 2.71 -4.61 -21.24
N SER A 82 1.45 -4.27 -20.95
CA SER A 82 0.98 -2.89 -21.06
C SER A 82 1.66 -1.97 -20.04
N THR A 83 1.87 -2.43 -18.81
CA THR A 83 2.63 -1.65 -17.82
C THR A 83 4.07 -1.42 -18.29
N ALA A 84 4.75 -2.45 -18.82
CA ALA A 84 6.10 -2.30 -19.37
C ALA A 84 6.15 -1.24 -20.46
N ALA A 85 5.21 -1.25 -21.41
CA ALA A 85 5.12 -0.26 -22.47
C ALA A 85 4.97 1.18 -21.93
N VAL A 86 4.11 1.36 -20.91
CA VAL A 86 3.91 2.66 -20.26
C VAL A 86 5.16 3.09 -19.48
N VAL A 87 5.85 2.14 -18.83
CA VAL A 87 7.11 2.46 -18.11
C VAL A 87 8.24 2.78 -19.08
N TYR A 88 8.32 2.17 -20.27
CA TYR A 88 9.24 2.61 -21.32
C TYR A 88 8.93 4.04 -21.79
N TRP A 89 7.64 4.38 -21.91
CA TRP A 89 7.25 5.77 -22.19
C TRP A 89 7.65 6.70 -21.03
N TYR A 90 7.45 6.30 -19.79
CA TYR A 90 7.92 7.05 -18.62
C TYR A 90 9.46 7.25 -18.64
N ALA A 91 10.21 6.26 -19.08
CA ALA A 91 11.68 6.32 -19.19
C ALA A 91 12.20 7.37 -20.17
N THR A 92 11.37 7.86 -21.10
CA THR A 92 11.74 8.99 -21.97
C THR A 92 11.78 10.33 -21.24
N LEU A 93 11.38 10.36 -19.95
CA LEU A 93 11.28 11.54 -19.09
C LEU A 93 10.54 12.70 -19.76
N PRO A 94 9.28 12.49 -20.16
CA PRO A 94 8.50 13.46 -20.89
C PRO A 94 8.08 14.64 -20.01
N SER A 95 7.47 15.66 -20.60
CA SER A 95 6.95 16.83 -19.90
C SER A 95 5.91 16.46 -18.82
N TYR A 96 5.79 17.30 -17.79
CA TYR A 96 4.92 17.07 -16.65
C TYR A 96 3.47 16.69 -17.00
N PRO A 97 2.76 17.35 -17.94
CA PRO A 97 1.40 16.93 -18.32
C PRO A 97 1.33 15.49 -18.85
N VAL A 98 2.39 15.06 -19.58
CA VAL A 98 2.49 13.68 -20.07
C VAL A 98 2.76 12.70 -18.93
N LEU A 99 3.55 13.10 -17.93
CA LEU A 99 3.75 12.29 -16.71
C LEU A 99 2.43 12.07 -15.97
N VAL A 100 1.56 13.09 -15.87
CA VAL A 100 0.22 12.97 -15.27
C VAL A 100 -0.61 11.92 -16.02
N LEU A 101 -0.59 11.95 -17.35
CA LEU A 101 -1.27 10.94 -18.17
C LEU A 101 -0.68 9.54 -17.96
N ILE A 102 0.64 9.42 -17.91
CA ILE A 102 1.33 8.15 -17.65
C ILE A 102 0.87 7.55 -16.32
N PHE A 103 0.81 8.33 -15.23
CA PHE A 103 0.36 7.83 -13.93
C PHE A 103 -1.12 7.42 -13.94
N ALA A 104 -1.98 8.12 -14.68
CA ALA A 104 -3.36 7.71 -14.89
C ALA A 104 -3.45 6.37 -15.66
N VAL A 105 -2.66 6.20 -16.73
CA VAL A 105 -2.61 4.96 -17.54
C VAL A 105 -1.97 3.82 -16.74
N LEU A 106 -0.97 4.07 -15.89
CA LEU A 106 -0.41 3.07 -14.99
C LEU A 106 -1.47 2.50 -14.04
N ALA A 107 -2.44 3.30 -13.58
CA ALA A 107 -3.55 2.78 -12.79
C ALA A 107 -4.45 1.84 -13.62
N VAL A 108 -4.67 2.14 -14.89
CA VAL A 108 -5.43 1.25 -15.78
C VAL A 108 -4.70 -0.10 -15.94
N THR A 109 -3.41 -0.09 -16.24
CA THR A 109 -2.66 -1.32 -16.50
C THR A 109 -2.46 -2.17 -15.24
N THR A 110 -2.25 -1.53 -14.09
CA THR A 110 -1.95 -2.23 -12.84
C THR A 110 -3.18 -2.56 -12.00
N ILE A 111 -4.16 -1.67 -11.92
CA ILE A 111 -5.37 -1.89 -11.10
C ILE A 111 -6.46 -2.57 -11.93
N LEU A 112 -6.87 -1.96 -13.04
CA LEU A 112 -7.98 -2.49 -13.83
C LEU A 112 -7.67 -3.86 -14.43
N ILE A 113 -6.44 -4.03 -14.97
CA ILE A 113 -6.07 -5.24 -15.69
C ILE A 113 -5.39 -6.26 -14.76
N PHE A 114 -4.37 -5.86 -13.99
CA PHE A 114 -3.54 -6.81 -13.25
C PHE A 114 -4.07 -7.16 -11.86
N TRP A 115 -4.55 -6.19 -11.07
CA TRP A 115 -4.91 -6.42 -9.66
C TRP A 115 -5.95 -7.51 -9.47
N GLY A 116 -6.98 -7.52 -10.29
CA GLY A 116 -8.06 -8.53 -10.21
C GLY A 116 -7.61 -9.96 -10.43
N CYS A 117 -6.54 -10.18 -11.21
CA CYS A 117 -6.04 -11.53 -11.45
C CYS A 117 -5.12 -12.05 -10.32
N ARG A 118 -4.51 -11.18 -9.52
CA ARG A 118 -3.51 -11.54 -8.50
C ARG A 118 -4.01 -12.60 -7.53
N TYR A 119 -5.12 -12.34 -6.85
CA TYR A 119 -5.68 -13.26 -5.86
C TYR A 119 -6.32 -14.48 -6.52
N LYS A 120 -6.88 -14.30 -7.70
CA LYS A 120 -7.48 -15.39 -8.47
C LYS A 120 -6.44 -16.41 -8.93
N LEU A 121 -5.23 -15.95 -9.33
CA LEU A 121 -4.09 -16.82 -9.60
C LEU A 121 -3.70 -17.67 -8.38
N LEU A 122 -3.66 -17.06 -7.18
CA LEU A 122 -3.35 -17.79 -5.95
C LEU A 122 -4.42 -18.84 -5.62
N ARG A 123 -5.69 -18.51 -5.85
CA ARG A 123 -6.81 -19.45 -5.63
C ARG A 123 -6.72 -20.67 -6.53
N PHE A 124 -6.30 -20.51 -7.78
CA PHE A 124 -6.07 -21.65 -8.68
C PHE A 124 -4.73 -22.38 -8.46
N ALA A 125 -3.78 -21.72 -7.82
CA ALA A 125 -2.50 -22.31 -7.45
C ALA A 125 -2.55 -23.14 -6.17
N ALA A 126 -3.53 -22.95 -5.28
CA ALA A 126 -3.61 -23.56 -3.96
C ALA A 126 -4.86 -24.45 -3.81
N ALA A 127 -4.76 -25.50 -2.96
CA ALA A 127 -5.93 -26.14 -2.41
C ALA A 127 -6.62 -25.18 -1.42
N GLU A 128 -7.92 -25.32 -1.22
CA GLU A 128 -8.71 -24.41 -0.38
C GLU A 128 -8.16 -24.30 1.06
N ALA A 129 -7.74 -25.44 1.62
CA ALA A 129 -7.11 -25.50 2.95
C ALA A 129 -5.75 -24.77 3.02
N ASP A 130 -4.98 -24.73 1.93
CA ASP A 130 -3.65 -24.12 1.85
C ASP A 130 -3.71 -22.63 1.46
N TYR A 131 -4.87 -22.13 1.03
CA TYR A 131 -5.01 -20.78 0.46
C TYR A 131 -4.49 -19.67 1.39
N PRO A 132 -4.81 -19.64 2.70
CA PRO A 132 -4.28 -18.60 3.59
C PRO A 132 -2.76 -18.59 3.67
N ALA A 133 -2.13 -19.77 3.72
CA ALA A 133 -0.67 -19.90 3.76
C ALA A 133 -0.03 -19.39 2.46
N VAL A 134 -0.61 -19.74 1.31
CA VAL A 134 -0.11 -19.31 -0.01
C VAL A 134 -0.27 -17.81 -0.21
N VAL A 135 -1.34 -17.20 0.30
CA VAL A 135 -1.50 -15.74 0.33
C VAL A 135 -0.39 -15.10 1.16
N GLY A 136 -0.09 -15.64 2.36
CA GLY A 136 1.01 -15.17 3.20
C GLY A 136 2.37 -15.24 2.48
N VAL A 137 2.67 -16.37 1.83
CA VAL A 137 3.88 -16.52 1.00
C VAL A 137 3.92 -15.51 -0.14
N SER A 138 2.79 -15.24 -0.79
CA SER A 138 2.69 -14.22 -1.85
C SER A 138 3.04 -12.82 -1.36
N TYR A 139 2.62 -12.44 -0.14
CA TYR A 139 3.00 -11.15 0.44
C TYR A 139 4.48 -11.07 0.81
N ALA A 140 5.07 -12.15 1.32
CA ALA A 140 6.51 -12.22 1.56
C ALA A 140 7.29 -12.06 0.25
N LEU A 141 6.87 -12.75 -0.82
CA LEU A 141 7.46 -12.61 -2.14
C LEU A 141 7.26 -11.21 -2.74
N TYR A 142 6.14 -10.55 -2.47
CA TYR A 142 5.92 -9.15 -2.85
C TYR A 142 7.01 -8.23 -2.26
N GLY A 143 7.26 -8.34 -0.96
CA GLY A 143 8.29 -7.54 -0.29
C GLY A 143 9.69 -7.89 -0.78
N LEU A 144 10.02 -9.19 -0.89
CA LEU A 144 11.32 -9.65 -1.40
C LEU A 144 11.57 -9.23 -2.84
N GLY A 145 10.56 -9.36 -3.72
CA GLY A 145 10.64 -8.92 -5.11
C GLY A 145 10.88 -7.43 -5.24
N GLY A 146 10.13 -6.62 -4.47
CA GLY A 146 10.30 -5.18 -4.41
C GLY A 146 11.68 -4.79 -3.87
N LEU A 147 12.15 -5.43 -2.81
CA LEU A 147 13.47 -5.17 -2.23
C LEU A 147 14.60 -5.51 -3.24
N ALA A 148 14.57 -6.70 -3.82
CA ALA A 148 15.60 -7.16 -4.75
C ALA A 148 15.68 -6.26 -5.99
N ILE A 149 14.54 -5.93 -6.60
CA ILE A 149 14.53 -5.12 -7.82
C ILE A 149 15.00 -3.68 -7.55
N ASN A 150 14.62 -3.09 -6.41
CA ASN A 150 15.07 -1.75 -6.04
C ASN A 150 16.57 -1.73 -5.69
N ALA A 151 17.14 -2.80 -5.11
CA ALA A 151 18.57 -2.89 -4.87
C ALA A 151 19.37 -2.88 -6.19
N VAL A 152 18.92 -3.64 -7.20
CA VAL A 152 19.53 -3.61 -8.54
C VAL A 152 19.33 -2.25 -9.21
N THR A 153 18.15 -1.66 -9.08
CA THR A 153 17.84 -0.32 -9.60
C THR A 153 18.74 0.74 -8.98
N LEU A 154 19.00 0.67 -7.66
CA LEU A 154 19.92 1.59 -6.98
C LEU A 154 21.37 1.44 -7.46
N ALA A 155 21.83 0.19 -7.61
CA ALA A 155 23.18 -0.07 -8.14
C ALA A 155 23.35 0.49 -9.56
N LEU A 156 22.33 0.30 -10.40
CA LEU A 156 22.31 0.84 -11.76
C LEU A 156 22.28 2.37 -11.76
N PHE A 157 21.41 2.98 -10.93
CA PHE A 157 21.33 4.43 -10.80
C PHE A 157 22.67 5.04 -10.39
N ASN A 158 23.34 4.47 -9.37
CA ASN A 158 24.63 4.96 -8.88
C ASN A 158 25.78 4.80 -9.88
N ALA A 159 25.63 3.93 -10.88
CA ALA A 159 26.62 3.74 -11.94
C ALA A 159 26.47 4.77 -13.08
N MET A 160 25.42 5.58 -13.10
CA MET A 160 25.14 6.56 -14.16
C MET A 160 25.79 7.92 -13.87
N PRO A 161 26.14 8.69 -14.92
CA PRO A 161 26.88 9.96 -14.78
C PRO A 161 26.04 11.08 -14.17
N ASP A 162 24.74 11.08 -14.36
CA ASP A 162 23.82 12.11 -13.86
C ASP A 162 22.44 11.56 -13.49
N TYR A 163 21.66 12.35 -12.77
CA TYR A 163 20.33 11.96 -12.27
C TYR A 163 19.34 11.61 -13.39
N ARG A 164 19.35 12.37 -14.49
CA ARG A 164 18.41 12.19 -15.60
C ARG A 164 18.66 10.85 -16.31
N VAL A 165 19.93 10.57 -16.61
CA VAL A 165 20.34 9.30 -17.20
C VAL A 165 20.09 8.15 -16.22
N GLY A 166 20.38 8.35 -14.93
CA GLY A 166 20.15 7.37 -13.87
C GLY A 166 18.69 6.97 -13.73
N VAL A 167 17.77 7.94 -13.71
CA VAL A 167 16.32 7.69 -13.63
C VAL A 167 15.82 7.00 -14.90
N SER A 168 16.24 7.47 -16.09
CA SER A 168 15.86 6.85 -17.37
C SER A 168 16.33 5.39 -17.44
N ALA A 169 17.60 5.12 -17.14
CA ALA A 169 18.17 3.77 -17.14
C ALA A 169 17.47 2.85 -16.13
N SER A 170 17.15 3.37 -14.94
CA SER A 170 16.38 2.66 -13.91
C SER A 170 15.00 2.26 -14.42
N LEU A 171 14.28 3.18 -15.06
CA LEU A 171 12.95 2.93 -15.62
C LEU A 171 13.00 1.95 -16.80
N ILE A 172 14.01 2.04 -17.69
CA ILE A 172 14.23 1.06 -18.79
C ILE A 172 14.47 -0.33 -18.21
N PHE A 173 15.31 -0.44 -17.19
CA PHE A 173 15.55 -1.72 -16.52
C PHE A 173 14.27 -2.30 -15.91
N LEU A 174 13.51 -1.51 -15.15
CA LEU A 174 12.23 -1.91 -14.57
C LEU A 174 11.23 -2.34 -15.65
N ALA A 175 11.08 -1.57 -16.72
CA ALA A 175 10.22 -1.91 -17.86
C ALA A 175 10.61 -3.24 -18.50
N SER A 176 11.93 -3.47 -18.68
CA SER A 176 12.44 -4.72 -19.25
C SER A 176 12.12 -5.94 -18.38
N VAL A 177 12.31 -5.82 -17.06
CA VAL A 177 11.97 -6.90 -16.12
C VAL A 177 10.46 -7.16 -16.13
N ILE A 178 9.63 -6.10 -16.11
CA ILE A 178 8.17 -6.23 -16.16
C ILE A 178 7.73 -6.89 -17.48
N LEU A 179 8.36 -6.54 -18.61
CA LEU A 179 8.09 -7.17 -19.92
C LEU A 179 8.42 -8.67 -19.90
N VAL A 180 9.57 -9.04 -19.34
CA VAL A 180 9.95 -10.46 -19.20
C VAL A 180 8.93 -11.23 -18.36
N LEU A 181 8.44 -10.66 -17.24
CA LEU A 181 7.37 -11.26 -16.44
C LEU A 181 6.07 -11.42 -17.26
N GLY A 182 5.76 -10.46 -18.12
CA GLY A 182 4.62 -10.54 -19.03
C GLY A 182 4.77 -11.68 -20.03
N ILE A 183 5.93 -11.83 -20.66
CA ILE A 183 6.24 -12.92 -21.57
C ILE A 183 6.18 -14.27 -20.85
N ILE A 184 6.78 -14.39 -19.67
CA ILE A 184 6.70 -15.61 -18.85
C ILE A 184 5.24 -15.94 -18.56
N SER A 185 4.41 -14.96 -18.23
CA SER A 185 2.99 -15.15 -17.91
C SER A 185 2.19 -15.77 -19.09
N LEU A 186 2.54 -15.42 -20.33
CA LEU A 186 1.91 -16.01 -21.54
C LEU A 186 2.11 -17.53 -21.63
N PHE A 187 3.27 -18.03 -21.20
CA PHE A 187 3.61 -19.45 -21.30
C PHE A 187 3.35 -20.23 -20.02
N ALA A 188 3.51 -19.57 -18.87
CA ALA A 188 3.40 -20.21 -17.56
C ALA A 188 1.96 -20.44 -17.09
N ILE A 189 1.05 -19.50 -17.38
CA ILE A 189 -0.32 -19.55 -16.88
C ILE A 189 -1.16 -20.46 -17.81
N PRO A 190 -1.63 -21.61 -17.30
CA PRO A 190 -2.51 -22.50 -18.09
C PRO A 190 -3.93 -21.91 -18.16
N HIS A 191 -4.76 -22.52 -18.99
CA HIS A 191 -6.20 -22.30 -18.93
C HIS A 191 -6.80 -23.11 -17.78
N PHE A 192 -7.54 -22.43 -16.91
CA PHE A 192 -8.24 -23.07 -15.80
C PHE A 192 -9.73 -23.23 -16.15
N LYS A 193 -10.30 -24.39 -15.84
CA LYS A 193 -11.75 -24.59 -15.92
C LYS A 193 -12.44 -23.72 -14.86
N GLY A 194 -13.45 -22.94 -15.27
CA GLY A 194 -14.17 -22.05 -14.34
C GLY A 194 -13.44 -20.75 -14.00
N GLU A 195 -12.36 -20.38 -14.72
CA GLU A 195 -11.69 -19.09 -14.53
C GLU A 195 -12.52 -17.89 -15.00
N VAL A 196 -13.43 -18.11 -15.93
CA VAL A 196 -14.38 -17.11 -16.43
C VAL A 196 -15.75 -17.48 -15.89
N THR A 197 -16.36 -16.60 -15.15
CA THR A 197 -17.69 -16.79 -14.55
C THR A 197 -18.62 -15.77 -15.18
N ASN A 198 -19.57 -16.22 -15.98
CA ASN A 198 -20.71 -15.40 -16.40
C ASN A 198 -21.83 -15.58 -15.38
N ASP A 199 -21.68 -14.98 -14.20
CA ASP A 199 -22.75 -14.95 -13.22
C ASP A 199 -23.59 -13.69 -13.44
N PRO A 200 -24.81 -13.82 -14.03
CA PRO A 200 -25.67 -12.69 -14.27
C PRO A 200 -26.23 -12.07 -12.97
N ASP A 201 -26.14 -12.79 -11.84
CA ASP A 201 -26.73 -12.40 -10.58
C ASP A 201 -25.81 -11.54 -9.69
N LYS A 202 -24.52 -11.40 -10.03
CA LYS A 202 -23.60 -10.44 -9.41
C LYS A 202 -23.85 -8.99 -9.89
N LYS A 203 -25.09 -8.52 -9.75
CA LYS A 203 -25.41 -7.11 -9.97
C LYS A 203 -25.08 -6.32 -8.70
N PHE A 204 -24.58 -5.10 -8.90
CA PHE A 204 -24.44 -4.13 -7.82
C PHE A 204 -25.82 -3.88 -7.18
N ASN A 205 -26.00 -4.27 -5.93
CA ASN A 205 -27.24 -4.07 -5.21
C ASN A 205 -27.20 -2.73 -4.48
N ILE A 206 -27.90 -1.75 -5.02
CA ILE A 206 -27.96 -0.39 -4.47
C ILE A 206 -28.52 -0.37 -3.03
N ASN A 207 -29.44 -1.30 -2.70
CA ASN A 207 -30.05 -1.36 -1.37
C ASN A 207 -29.03 -1.81 -0.32
N GLU A 208 -28.19 -2.82 -0.63
CA GLU A 208 -27.09 -3.26 0.24
C GLU A 208 -26.06 -2.12 0.44
N PHE A 209 -25.79 -1.34 -0.61
CA PHE A 209 -24.89 -0.20 -0.52
C PHE A 209 -25.46 0.91 0.39
N ILE A 210 -26.75 1.23 0.25
CA ILE A 210 -27.43 2.22 1.11
C ILE A 210 -27.48 1.73 2.55
N GLU A 211 -27.72 0.43 2.78
CA GLU A 211 -27.71 -0.16 4.13
C GLU A 211 -26.31 -0.09 4.75
N ALA A 212 -25.25 -0.41 3.98
CA ALA A 212 -23.88 -0.28 4.42
C ALA A 212 -23.52 1.18 4.80
N LEU A 213 -23.98 2.18 4.01
CA LEU A 213 -23.83 3.60 4.32
C LEU A 213 -24.50 4.00 5.65
N LYS A 214 -25.61 3.34 6.03
CA LYS A 214 -26.31 3.62 7.31
C LYS A 214 -25.67 2.92 8.50
N HIS A 215 -24.78 1.96 8.30
CA HIS A 215 -24.21 1.16 9.37
C HIS A 215 -23.04 1.90 10.08
N PRO A 216 -23.15 2.25 11.38
CA PRO A 216 -22.12 3.03 12.08
C PRO A 216 -20.74 2.37 12.09
N GLY A 217 -20.67 1.04 12.16
CA GLY A 217 -19.43 0.28 12.14
C GLY A 217 -18.63 0.48 10.85
N VAL A 218 -19.29 0.73 9.72
CA VAL A 218 -18.62 1.02 8.43
C VAL A 218 -17.90 2.35 8.52
N TRP A 219 -18.53 3.39 9.08
CA TRP A 219 -17.90 4.72 9.24
C TRP A 219 -16.76 4.71 10.25
N LEU A 220 -16.91 3.98 11.37
CA LEU A 220 -15.84 3.83 12.35
C LEU A 220 -14.61 3.14 11.76
N ALA A 221 -14.82 2.04 11.04
CA ALA A 221 -13.72 1.31 10.38
C ALA A 221 -13.07 2.15 9.26
N SER A 222 -13.90 2.77 8.41
CA SER A 222 -13.41 3.59 7.28
C SER A 222 -12.68 4.84 7.75
N GLY A 223 -13.19 5.53 8.77
CA GLY A 223 -12.54 6.69 9.36
C GLY A 223 -11.22 6.32 10.05
N THR A 224 -11.17 5.18 10.74
CA THR A 224 -9.92 4.67 11.32
C THR A 224 -8.89 4.38 10.22
N LEU A 225 -9.28 3.67 9.16
CA LEU A 225 -8.39 3.37 8.02
C LEU A 225 -7.92 4.66 7.34
N PHE A 226 -8.79 5.65 7.15
CA PHE A 226 -8.45 6.94 6.54
C PHE A 226 -7.28 7.62 7.26
N PHE A 227 -7.34 7.74 8.59
CA PHE A 227 -6.28 8.39 9.36
C PHE A 227 -5.04 7.52 9.53
N VAL A 228 -5.17 6.19 9.62
CA VAL A 228 -4.04 5.26 9.53
C VAL A 228 -3.33 5.41 8.19
N MET A 229 -4.08 5.56 7.09
CA MET A 229 -3.54 5.73 5.75
C MET A 229 -2.72 7.03 5.61
N ILE A 230 -3.15 8.13 6.22
CA ILE A 230 -2.37 9.38 6.24
C ILE A 230 -1.01 9.15 6.89
N VAL A 231 -0.96 8.47 8.04
CA VAL A 231 0.30 8.16 8.74
C VAL A 231 1.18 7.22 7.90
N TYR A 232 0.58 6.18 7.31
CA TYR A 232 1.27 5.22 6.44
C TYR A 232 1.91 5.90 5.22
N MET A 233 1.18 6.81 4.58
CA MET A 233 1.70 7.55 3.42
C MET A 233 2.74 8.59 3.82
N GLY A 234 2.47 9.30 4.92
CA GLY A 234 3.31 10.37 5.41
C GLY A 234 4.68 9.89 5.91
N MET A 235 4.80 8.63 6.39
CA MET A 235 6.09 8.07 6.75
C MET A 235 7.11 8.10 5.59
N ASN A 236 6.66 8.13 4.33
CA ASN A 236 7.54 8.17 3.18
C ASN A 236 8.31 9.48 3.06
N TYR A 237 7.80 10.56 3.63
CA TYR A 237 8.45 11.87 3.65
C TYR A 237 9.61 11.95 4.66
N THR A 238 9.81 10.91 5.48
CA THR A 238 11.05 10.79 6.26
C THR A 238 12.26 10.58 5.36
N THR A 239 12.10 10.05 4.15
CA THR A 239 13.20 9.87 3.18
C THR A 239 13.82 11.20 2.76
N PRO A 240 13.08 12.14 2.12
CA PRO A 240 13.63 13.45 1.80
C PRO A 240 14.04 14.24 3.07
N TYR A 241 13.34 14.07 4.18
CA TYR A 241 13.72 14.73 5.44
C TYR A 241 15.11 14.33 5.93
N LEU A 242 15.53 13.06 5.75
CA LEU A 242 16.89 12.63 6.09
C LEU A 242 17.95 13.34 5.23
N THR A 243 17.65 13.62 3.95
CA THR A 243 18.53 14.35 3.06
C THR A 243 18.59 15.83 3.44
N ASP A 244 17.44 16.48 3.57
CA ASP A 244 17.33 17.92 3.71
C ASP A 244 17.75 18.42 5.10
N ALA A 245 17.36 17.71 6.16
CA ALA A 245 17.59 18.14 7.53
C ALA A 245 18.89 17.57 8.14
N PHE A 246 19.33 16.37 7.71
CA PHE A 246 20.46 15.69 8.31
C PHE A 246 21.62 15.47 7.33
N LEU A 247 21.53 15.99 6.09
CA LEU A 247 22.56 15.91 5.05
C LEU A 247 22.96 14.46 4.73
N ALA A 248 22.01 13.53 4.81
CA ALA A 248 22.25 12.13 4.57
C ALA A 248 22.59 11.87 3.08
N PRO A 249 23.59 11.04 2.78
CA PRO A 249 23.90 10.68 1.39
C PRO A 249 22.72 9.97 0.72
N LEU A 250 22.42 10.29 -0.55
CA LEU A 250 21.28 9.75 -1.30
C LEU A 250 21.23 8.21 -1.32
N THR A 251 22.39 7.56 -1.45
CA THR A 251 22.48 6.10 -1.42
C THR A 251 22.03 5.54 -0.07
N LEU A 252 22.44 6.15 1.06
CA LEU A 252 22.00 5.73 2.40
C LEU A 252 20.49 5.91 2.56
N VAL A 253 19.97 7.06 2.13
CA VAL A 253 18.54 7.38 2.19
C VAL A 253 17.72 6.39 1.37
N SER A 254 18.17 6.04 0.16
CA SER A 254 17.54 5.03 -0.68
C SER A 254 17.53 3.64 -0.02
N ILE A 255 18.64 3.24 0.62
CA ILE A 255 18.71 1.96 1.37
C ILE A 255 17.71 1.96 2.54
N VAL A 256 17.68 3.05 3.33
CA VAL A 256 16.71 3.20 4.42
C VAL A 256 15.27 3.15 3.91
N GLY A 257 14.98 3.82 2.79
CA GLY A 257 13.69 3.80 2.11
C GLY A 257 13.27 2.38 1.67
N MET A 258 14.19 1.63 1.05
CA MET A 258 13.95 0.22 0.65
C MET A 258 13.65 -0.67 1.86
N ILE A 259 14.48 -0.58 2.92
CA ILE A 259 14.29 -1.36 4.14
C ILE A 259 12.95 -1.00 4.77
N ARG A 260 12.63 0.28 4.88
CA ARG A 260 11.37 0.77 5.47
C ARG A 260 10.15 0.29 4.70
N TYR A 261 10.15 0.44 3.37
CA TYR A 261 8.96 0.22 2.55
C TYR A 261 8.75 -1.26 2.21
N TYR A 262 9.82 -1.99 1.85
CA TYR A 262 9.73 -3.39 1.44
C TYR A 262 10.18 -4.36 2.53
N GLY A 263 11.36 -4.12 3.14
CA GLY A 263 11.96 -5.04 4.10
C GLY A 263 11.13 -5.18 5.38
N ILE A 264 10.79 -4.05 6.00
CA ILE A 264 10.02 -4.01 7.26
C ILE A 264 8.59 -4.51 7.05
N ALA A 265 7.97 -4.22 5.91
CA ALA A 265 6.60 -4.65 5.62
C ALA A 265 6.44 -6.19 5.65
N ILE A 266 7.48 -6.95 5.31
CA ILE A 266 7.48 -8.43 5.36
C ILE A 266 7.21 -8.93 6.78
N ILE A 267 7.71 -8.23 7.79
CA ILE A 267 7.66 -8.66 9.20
C ILE A 267 6.53 -7.96 9.96
N SER A 268 6.33 -6.66 9.74
CA SER A 268 5.46 -5.82 10.55
C SER A 268 3.99 -6.22 10.45
N ALA A 269 3.47 -6.40 9.24
CA ALA A 269 2.06 -6.72 9.03
C ALA A 269 1.67 -8.11 9.58
N PRO A 270 2.43 -9.21 9.34
CA PRO A 270 2.14 -10.50 9.98
C PRO A 270 2.27 -10.47 11.50
N LEU A 271 3.26 -9.76 12.05
CA LEU A 271 3.47 -9.67 13.50
C LEU A 271 2.30 -8.95 14.17
N LEU A 272 1.94 -7.76 13.68
CA LEU A 272 0.84 -6.98 14.27
C LEU A 272 -0.52 -7.62 14.00
N GLY A 273 -0.71 -8.29 12.87
CA GLY A 273 -1.88 -9.13 12.60
C GLY A 273 -2.00 -10.29 13.59
N GLY A 274 -0.88 -10.94 13.91
CA GLY A 274 -0.80 -11.98 14.94
C GLY A 274 -1.14 -11.45 16.35
N ILE A 275 -0.66 -10.26 16.70
CA ILE A 275 -1.00 -9.58 17.96
C ILE A 275 -2.48 -9.24 17.99
N ALA A 276 -3.04 -8.67 16.92
CA ALA A 276 -4.46 -8.33 16.83
C ALA A 276 -5.36 -9.56 17.01
N LYS A 277 -4.94 -10.71 16.44
CA LYS A 277 -5.62 -12.00 16.63
C LYS A 277 -5.54 -12.46 18.08
N LYS A 278 -4.37 -12.40 18.73
CA LYS A 278 -4.20 -12.80 20.14
C LYS A 278 -5.01 -11.94 21.10
N VAL A 279 -5.05 -10.61 20.85
CA VAL A 279 -5.83 -9.65 21.64
C VAL A 279 -7.34 -9.73 21.30
N ASN A 280 -7.69 -10.41 20.21
CA ASN A 280 -9.05 -10.49 19.66
C ASN A 280 -9.69 -9.12 19.45
N SER A 281 -8.89 -8.12 19.10
CA SER A 281 -9.35 -6.76 18.85
C SER A 281 -8.35 -5.99 17.96
N PRO A 282 -8.61 -5.88 16.65
CA PRO A 282 -7.86 -5.03 15.74
C PRO A 282 -7.80 -3.57 16.21
N SER A 283 -8.90 -3.00 16.70
CA SER A 283 -8.95 -1.61 17.15
C SER A 283 -8.03 -1.34 18.34
N LYS A 284 -7.91 -2.26 19.32
CA LYS A 284 -6.95 -2.10 20.43
C LYS A 284 -5.50 -2.14 19.95
N THR A 285 -5.20 -3.02 19.01
CA THR A 285 -3.85 -3.11 18.44
C THR A 285 -3.49 -1.83 17.71
N ILE A 286 -4.39 -1.31 16.86
CA ILE A 286 -4.18 -0.06 16.12
C ILE A 286 -4.04 1.12 17.09
N LEU A 287 -4.84 1.18 18.16
CA LEU A 287 -4.75 2.23 19.17
C LEU A 287 -3.33 2.34 19.73
N VAL A 288 -2.75 1.22 20.21
CA VAL A 288 -1.40 1.19 20.78
C VAL A 288 -0.35 1.57 19.72
N VAL A 289 -0.49 1.03 18.51
CA VAL A 289 0.45 1.29 17.42
C VAL A 289 0.39 2.75 16.97
N MET A 290 -0.81 3.34 16.85
CA MET A 290 -0.95 4.75 16.51
C MET A 290 -0.44 5.68 17.60
N ALA A 291 -0.57 5.31 18.88
CA ALA A 291 0.06 6.05 19.96
C ALA A 291 1.60 6.06 19.84
N ALA A 292 2.20 4.91 19.52
CA ALA A 292 3.63 4.82 19.24
C ALA A 292 4.03 5.60 17.97
N CYS A 293 3.22 5.61 16.90
CA CYS A 293 3.45 6.45 15.74
C CYS A 293 3.44 7.95 16.10
N ALA A 294 2.47 8.39 16.92
CA ALA A 294 2.40 9.78 17.38
C ALA A 294 3.67 10.17 18.17
N VAL A 295 4.18 9.28 19.02
CA VAL A 295 5.45 9.51 19.74
C VAL A 295 6.62 9.62 18.75
N CYS A 296 6.72 8.77 17.72
CA CYS A 296 7.76 8.89 16.71
C CYS A 296 7.68 10.21 15.93
N CYS A 297 6.46 10.62 15.52
CA CYS A 297 6.26 11.88 14.82
C CYS A 297 6.59 13.08 15.71
N PHE A 298 6.21 13.04 17.00
CA PHE A 298 6.57 14.06 17.97
C PHE A 298 8.08 14.11 18.22
N ALA A 299 8.76 12.96 18.25
CA ALA A 299 10.22 12.91 18.39
C ALA A 299 10.91 13.66 17.24
N TYR A 300 10.39 13.61 16.01
CA TYR A 300 10.91 14.41 14.90
C TYR A 300 10.73 15.92 15.08
N LEU A 301 9.68 16.36 15.79
CA LEU A 301 9.43 17.80 16.04
C LEU A 301 10.45 18.40 17.02
N ILE A 302 11.04 17.57 17.89
CA ILE A 302 12.02 18.01 18.91
C ILE A 302 13.46 17.62 18.58
N LEU A 303 13.68 16.78 17.57
CA LEU A 303 15.01 16.31 17.19
C LEU A 303 15.82 17.45 16.54
N PRO A 304 17.03 17.78 17.03
CA PRO A 304 17.87 18.79 16.39
C PRO A 304 18.22 18.40 14.94
N GLN A 305 17.97 19.31 14.00
CA GLN A 305 18.17 19.13 12.57
C GLN A 305 19.66 19.34 12.20
N THR A 306 20.51 18.43 12.64
CA THR A 306 21.95 18.46 12.38
C THR A 306 22.47 17.07 12.04
N ALA A 307 23.54 16.98 11.27
CA ALA A 307 24.16 15.71 10.83
C ALA A 307 24.50 14.76 12.00
N GLY A 308 24.80 15.30 13.18
CA GLY A 308 25.10 14.49 14.38
C GLY A 308 23.92 13.63 14.87
N PHE A 309 22.68 13.98 14.52
CA PHE A 309 21.49 13.23 14.88
C PHE A 309 20.97 12.31 13.77
N LEU A 310 21.71 12.16 12.66
CA LEU A 310 21.32 11.31 11.52
C LEU A 310 20.96 9.88 11.94
N MET A 311 21.77 9.25 12.78
CA MET A 311 21.48 7.87 13.21
C MET A 311 20.20 7.77 14.02
N ALA A 312 19.93 8.75 14.90
CA ALA A 312 18.67 8.81 15.64
C ALA A 312 17.47 8.97 14.69
N ALA A 313 17.59 9.85 13.69
CA ALA A 313 16.57 10.06 12.68
C ALA A 313 16.32 8.78 11.85
N ILE A 314 17.36 8.04 11.47
CA ILE A 314 17.22 6.74 10.78
C ILE A 314 16.48 5.73 11.65
N VAL A 315 16.83 5.61 12.92
CA VAL A 315 16.14 4.69 13.86
C VAL A 315 14.66 5.05 13.96
N ILE A 316 14.34 6.34 14.15
CA ILE A 316 12.94 6.81 14.21
C ILE A 316 12.22 6.49 12.88
N THR A 317 12.87 6.70 11.72
CA THR A 317 12.32 6.35 10.41
C THR A 317 11.95 4.87 10.31
N LEU A 318 12.83 3.98 10.75
CA LEU A 318 12.60 2.53 10.66
C LEU A 318 11.54 2.06 11.66
N VAL A 319 11.53 2.60 12.88
CA VAL A 319 10.50 2.33 13.89
C VAL A 319 9.14 2.83 13.43
N LEU A 320 9.03 4.06 12.96
CA LEU A 320 7.80 4.60 12.39
C LEU A 320 7.34 3.76 11.20
N GLY A 321 8.27 3.35 10.33
CA GLY A 321 8.00 2.45 9.21
C GLY A 321 7.41 1.12 9.66
N PHE A 322 7.97 0.50 10.71
CA PHE A 322 7.48 -0.75 11.27
C PHE A 322 6.04 -0.60 11.82
N LEU A 323 5.82 0.44 12.60
CA LEU A 323 4.53 0.70 13.22
C LEU A 323 3.45 1.02 12.17
N ALA A 324 3.75 1.94 11.23
CA ALA A 324 2.79 2.38 10.22
C ALA A 324 2.42 1.27 9.22
N ASN A 325 3.42 0.48 8.73
CA ASN A 325 3.14 -0.69 7.88
C ASN A 325 2.27 -1.73 8.60
N GLY A 326 2.57 -2.00 9.86
CA GLY A 326 1.81 -2.96 10.65
C GLY A 326 0.38 -2.48 10.95
N ALA A 327 0.20 -1.20 11.29
CA ALA A 327 -1.13 -0.62 11.47
C ALA A 327 -1.96 -0.68 10.19
N TYR A 328 -1.37 -0.32 9.05
CA TYR A 328 -2.01 -0.43 7.74
C TYR A 328 -2.45 -1.87 7.45
N GLY A 329 -1.60 -2.86 7.73
CA GLY A 329 -1.92 -4.28 7.54
C GLY A 329 -3.09 -4.79 8.39
N VAL A 330 -3.38 -4.15 9.52
CA VAL A 330 -4.47 -4.53 10.44
C VAL A 330 -5.72 -3.67 10.25
N ALA A 331 -5.60 -2.45 9.69
CA ALA A 331 -6.64 -1.42 9.74
C ALA A 331 -7.98 -1.87 9.12
N SER A 332 -7.96 -2.59 8.00
CA SER A 332 -9.18 -3.12 7.36
C SER A 332 -9.94 -4.13 8.22
N SER A 333 -9.24 -4.80 9.15
CA SER A 333 -9.84 -5.79 10.05
C SER A 333 -10.76 -5.16 11.11
N VAL A 334 -10.72 -3.84 11.31
CA VAL A 334 -11.68 -3.14 12.17
C VAL A 334 -13.11 -3.30 11.67
N LEU A 335 -13.31 -3.44 10.35
CA LEU A 335 -14.63 -3.70 9.78
C LEU A 335 -15.23 -5.03 10.28
N THR A 336 -14.41 -6.07 10.41
CA THR A 336 -14.87 -7.36 10.93
C THR A 336 -15.19 -7.28 12.41
N GLU A 337 -14.46 -6.45 13.18
CA GLU A 337 -14.71 -6.23 14.61
C GLU A 337 -16.05 -5.54 14.86
N THR A 338 -16.55 -4.73 13.93
CA THR A 338 -17.80 -3.98 14.10
C THR A 338 -19.08 -4.78 13.80
N HIS A 339 -18.98 -6.10 13.61
CA HIS A 339 -20.10 -7.01 13.35
C HIS A 339 -21.05 -6.55 12.24
N VAL A 340 -20.47 -6.09 11.12
CA VAL A 340 -21.26 -5.74 9.93
C VAL A 340 -21.94 -7.00 9.41
N PRO A 341 -23.28 -6.95 9.13
CA PRO A 341 -24.02 -8.10 8.63
C PRO A 341 -23.43 -8.69 7.35
N ALA A 342 -23.42 -10.03 7.24
CA ALA A 342 -22.77 -10.74 6.15
C ALA A 342 -23.31 -10.35 4.75
N HIS A 343 -24.64 -10.08 4.65
CA HIS A 343 -25.27 -9.71 3.36
C HIS A 343 -24.81 -8.36 2.83
N ILE A 344 -24.44 -7.40 3.69
CA ILE A 344 -23.92 -6.08 3.26
C ILE A 344 -22.39 -6.00 3.33
N PHE A 345 -21.69 -7.06 3.76
CA PHE A 345 -20.25 -7.02 4.02
C PHE A 345 -19.43 -6.66 2.77
N GLY A 346 -19.89 -7.09 1.58
CA GLY A 346 -19.26 -6.73 0.31
C GLY A 346 -19.32 -5.23 0.03
N ALA A 347 -20.51 -4.62 0.19
CA ALA A 347 -20.74 -3.19 0.02
C ALA A 347 -19.96 -2.37 1.09
N ALA A 348 -19.96 -2.84 2.33
CA ALA A 348 -19.22 -2.24 3.43
C ALA A 348 -17.70 -2.25 3.19
N SER A 349 -17.15 -3.35 2.66
CA SER A 349 -15.73 -3.44 2.28
C SER A 349 -15.37 -2.52 1.12
N GLY A 350 -16.29 -2.34 0.17
CA GLY A 350 -16.14 -1.36 -0.91
C GLY A 350 -16.09 0.08 -0.37
N LEU A 351 -17.02 0.45 0.50
CA LEU A 351 -17.03 1.76 1.17
C LEU A 351 -15.79 1.99 2.03
N LEU A 352 -15.37 0.98 2.79
CA LEU A 352 -14.13 1.02 3.56
C LEU A 352 -12.95 1.35 2.66
N SER A 353 -12.85 0.72 1.49
CA SER A 353 -11.75 0.95 0.55
C SER A 353 -11.81 2.36 -0.05
N VAL A 354 -12.97 2.81 -0.52
CA VAL A 354 -13.12 4.14 -1.12
C VAL A 354 -12.79 5.24 -0.12
N ILE A 355 -13.36 5.18 1.09
CA ILE A 355 -13.14 6.20 2.12
C ILE A 355 -11.73 6.07 2.71
N GLY A 356 -11.31 4.86 3.04
CA GLY A 356 -10.03 4.61 3.71
C GLY A 356 -8.81 4.95 2.86
N PHE A 357 -8.87 4.74 1.54
CA PHE A 357 -7.78 5.07 0.60
C PHE A 357 -7.90 6.47 -0.01
N LEU A 358 -8.97 7.21 0.27
CA LEU A 358 -9.15 8.56 -0.25
C LEU A 358 -7.97 9.51 0.01
N PRO A 359 -7.24 9.43 1.16
CA PRO A 359 -6.05 10.26 1.38
C PRO A 359 -4.98 10.13 0.28
N GLU A 360 -4.85 8.99 -0.37
CA GLU A 360 -3.88 8.78 -1.45
C GLU A 360 -4.09 9.74 -2.63
N SER A 361 -5.33 10.20 -2.81
CA SER A 361 -5.70 11.10 -3.90
C SER A 361 -5.14 12.52 -3.75
N PHE A 362 -4.87 13.01 -2.52
CA PHE A 362 -4.53 14.42 -2.29
C PHE A 362 -3.42 14.66 -1.26
N MET A 363 -3.20 13.76 -0.29
CA MET A 363 -2.25 14.01 0.80
C MET A 363 -0.81 14.10 0.31
N HIS A 364 -0.44 13.34 -0.73
CA HIS A 364 0.90 13.42 -1.29
C HIS A 364 1.19 14.79 -1.91
N GLN A 365 0.22 15.37 -2.62
CA GLN A 365 0.35 16.72 -3.16
C GLN A 365 0.41 17.77 -2.06
N LEU A 366 -0.43 17.63 -1.01
CA LEU A 366 -0.43 18.53 0.14
C LEU A 366 0.94 18.52 0.85
N PHE A 367 1.49 17.35 1.13
CA PHE A 367 2.78 17.22 1.78
C PHE A 367 3.93 17.77 0.91
N GLY A 368 3.89 17.50 -0.41
CA GLY A 368 4.84 18.10 -1.34
C GLY A 368 4.75 19.63 -1.35
N SER A 369 3.53 20.19 -1.34
CA SER A 369 3.31 21.63 -1.27
C SER A 369 3.85 22.26 0.03
N PHE A 370 3.80 21.53 1.15
CA PHE A 370 4.42 22.02 2.38
C PHE A 370 5.95 22.16 2.25
N ILE A 371 6.59 21.19 1.60
CA ILE A 371 8.04 21.23 1.38
C ILE A 371 8.38 22.38 0.40
N ASP A 372 7.67 22.47 -0.72
CA ASP A 372 7.92 23.50 -1.75
C ASP A 372 7.76 24.93 -1.22
N ASN A 373 6.77 25.18 -0.33
CA ASN A 373 6.46 26.52 0.17
C ASN A 373 7.19 26.89 1.46
N TYR A 374 7.61 25.91 2.26
CA TYR A 374 8.14 26.15 3.61
C TYR A 374 9.48 25.48 3.89
N GLU A 375 10.08 24.82 2.88
CA GLU A 375 11.37 24.13 2.98
C GLU A 375 11.42 23.20 4.21
N LEU A 376 12.45 23.29 5.07
CA LEU A 376 12.56 22.44 6.27
C LEU A 376 11.36 22.56 7.24
N LYS A 377 10.71 23.73 7.31
CA LYS A 377 9.49 23.88 8.12
C LYS A 377 8.32 23.10 7.56
N GLY A 378 8.34 22.81 6.26
CA GLY A 378 7.33 21.95 5.62
C GLY A 378 7.26 20.55 6.24
N TYR A 379 8.40 19.99 6.62
CA TYR A 379 8.44 18.71 7.35
C TYR A 379 7.82 18.82 8.75
N THR A 380 8.00 19.94 9.42
CA THR A 380 7.32 20.19 10.72
C THR A 380 5.80 20.11 10.55
N TYR A 381 5.24 20.75 9.51
CA TYR A 381 3.80 20.67 9.22
C TYR A 381 3.36 19.25 8.86
N ILE A 382 4.18 18.51 8.12
CA ILE A 382 3.91 17.08 7.83
C ILE A 382 3.83 16.30 9.15
N PHE A 383 4.85 16.37 10.01
CA PHE A 383 4.86 15.60 11.27
C PHE A 383 3.75 16.01 12.24
N ILE A 384 3.35 17.28 12.27
CA ILE A 384 2.15 17.72 13.01
C ILE A 384 0.91 17.06 12.43
N CYS A 385 0.74 17.07 11.09
CA CYS A 385 -0.39 16.44 10.42
C CYS A 385 -0.44 14.93 10.72
N LEU A 386 0.71 14.24 10.70
CA LEU A 386 0.79 12.81 11.05
C LEU A 386 0.43 12.56 12.52
N THR A 387 0.93 13.41 13.44
CA THR A 387 0.62 13.31 14.87
C THR A 387 -0.88 13.48 15.11
N VAL A 388 -1.49 14.52 14.52
CA VAL A 388 -2.93 14.78 14.62
C VAL A 388 -3.72 13.61 14.02
N SER A 389 -3.32 13.10 12.87
CA SER A 389 -3.97 11.94 12.23
C SER A 389 -3.88 10.68 13.10
N ALA A 390 -2.73 10.44 13.72
CA ALA A 390 -2.58 9.32 14.67
C ALA A 390 -3.51 9.48 15.89
N VAL A 391 -3.63 10.66 16.45
CA VAL A 391 -4.55 10.95 17.57
C VAL A 391 -6.01 10.76 17.15
N ILE A 392 -6.40 11.19 15.96
CA ILE A 392 -7.77 10.98 15.47
C ILE A 392 -8.03 9.49 15.23
N ALA A 393 -7.06 8.72 14.68
CA ALA A 393 -7.17 7.28 14.54
C ALA A 393 -7.35 6.58 15.89
N ILE A 394 -6.64 7.02 16.95
CA ILE A 394 -6.84 6.55 18.33
C ILE A 394 -8.27 6.82 18.78
N GLY A 395 -8.80 8.03 18.54
CA GLY A 395 -10.19 8.38 18.83
C GLY A 395 -11.19 7.47 18.12
N GLY A 396 -10.95 7.16 16.84
CA GLY A 396 -11.74 6.19 16.06
C GLY A 396 -11.72 4.79 16.66
N CYS A 397 -10.54 4.32 17.10
CA CYS A 397 -10.41 3.02 17.78
C CYS A 397 -11.16 2.99 19.12
N ILE A 398 -11.07 4.05 19.93
CA ILE A 398 -11.81 4.18 21.19
C ILE A 398 -13.32 4.19 20.91
N ALA A 399 -13.77 4.97 19.93
CA ALA A 399 -15.17 5.01 19.53
C ALA A 399 -15.69 3.64 19.08
N THR A 400 -14.87 2.88 18.33
CA THR A 400 -15.19 1.50 17.93
C THR A 400 -15.39 0.61 19.16
N GLN A 401 -14.50 0.68 20.16
CA GLN A 401 -14.60 -0.11 21.38
C GLN A 401 -15.85 0.25 22.20
N ILE A 402 -16.15 1.55 22.33
CA ILE A 402 -17.37 2.03 23.01
C ILE A 402 -18.62 1.54 22.27
N TYR A 403 -18.65 1.66 20.94
CA TYR A 403 -19.73 1.16 20.09
C TYR A 403 -19.98 -0.34 20.32
N MET A 404 -18.90 -1.14 20.29
CA MET A 404 -18.98 -2.57 20.49
C MET A 404 -19.48 -2.95 21.88
N LYS A 405 -18.94 -2.30 22.93
CA LYS A 405 -19.36 -2.53 24.31
C LYS A 405 -20.84 -2.17 24.54
N LYS A 406 -21.33 -1.11 23.89
CA LYS A 406 -22.71 -0.66 24.02
C LYS A 406 -23.70 -1.54 23.25
N LYS A 407 -23.35 -1.96 22.03
CA LYS A 407 -24.26 -2.70 21.14
C LYS A 407 -24.21 -4.20 21.37
N TYR A 408 -23.05 -4.72 21.80
CA TYR A 408 -22.78 -6.12 22.04
C TYR A 408 -22.12 -6.29 23.43
N PRO A 409 -22.86 -6.05 24.53
CA PRO A 409 -22.32 -6.28 25.86
C PRO A 409 -21.90 -7.74 25.99
N LYS A 410 -20.72 -7.99 26.57
CA LYS A 410 -20.34 -9.37 26.92
C LYS A 410 -21.41 -9.86 27.87
N GLU A 411 -22.06 -11.00 27.58
CA GLU A 411 -22.84 -11.73 28.56
C GLU A 411 -21.92 -11.98 29.76
N GLU A 412 -22.33 -11.48 30.94
CA GLU A 412 -21.65 -11.81 32.18
C GLU A 412 -21.73 -13.33 32.29
N THR A 413 -20.57 -14.01 32.26
CA THR A 413 -20.49 -15.43 32.58
C THR A 413 -21.19 -15.60 33.92
N PRO A 414 -22.25 -16.45 34.05
CA PRO A 414 -22.90 -16.65 35.32
C PRO A 414 -21.82 -17.07 36.31
N SER A 415 -21.75 -16.37 37.46
CA SER A 415 -20.91 -16.76 38.57
C SER A 415 -21.23 -18.22 38.86
N PRO A 416 -20.23 -19.13 39.02
CA PRO A 416 -20.53 -20.49 39.43
C PRO A 416 -21.35 -20.42 40.69
N ALA A 417 -22.55 -21.01 40.62
CA ALA A 417 -23.43 -21.15 41.79
C ALA A 417 -22.59 -21.84 42.88
N VAL A 418 -22.47 -21.13 44.00
CA VAL A 418 -21.92 -21.73 45.21
C VAL A 418 -22.94 -22.79 45.60
N GLU A 419 -22.64 -24.07 45.33
CA GLU A 419 -23.37 -25.19 45.93
C GLU A 419 -23.10 -25.15 47.43
N GLU A 420 -24.17 -24.86 48.20
CA GLU A 420 -24.20 -25.06 49.65
C GLU A 420 -24.35 -26.55 49.98
#